data_72b90324861437cb8fd13d312bb733f3
#
_entry.id   72b90324861437cb8fd13d312bb733f3
#
_cell.length_a   1.000
_cell.length_b   1.000
_cell.length_c   1.000
_cell.angle_alpha   90.00
_cell.angle_beta   90.00
_cell.angle_gamma   90.00
#
_symmetry.space_group_name_H-M   'P 1'
#
loop_
_entity.id
_entity.type
_entity.pdbx_description
1 polymer ?
#
loop_
_entity_poly.entity_id
_entity_poly.type
_entity_poly.pdbx_seq_one_letter_code
_entity_poly.pdbx_strand_id
1 'polypeptide(L)'
;QSDVKFVSNLQDLILLVQQMQRAVVKAPWSSSGRGVRYLTAQMLQDPGFSRWAERIIEKQGGVTVEPYYNKVKDFGMEFEAIDGQIVYRGLSLFQVAKNAYTGNVLASEEEKEEILQSYVSHEQLEAISQHVCEVMQPALKGVYSGPFGVDMMVCAKEPGSKDVFINPCIELNLRRTMGHVALA
;
A
#
# COMPACT_ATOMS: atom_id res chain seq x y z
N GLN A 1 -9.23 -8.85 7.96
CA GLN A 1 -10.22 -7.78 7.71
C GLN A 1 -9.45 -6.49 7.52
N SER A 2 -9.65 -5.79 6.41
CA SER A 2 -8.95 -4.52 6.14
C SER A 2 -9.39 -3.46 7.13
N ASP A 3 -8.43 -2.81 7.80
CA ASP A 3 -8.70 -1.68 8.70
C ASP A 3 -8.93 -0.36 7.95
N VAL A 4 -8.91 -0.42 6.61
CA VAL A 4 -9.16 0.74 5.74
C VAL A 4 -10.65 1.05 5.72
N LYS A 5 -10.99 2.32 5.96
CA LYS A 5 -12.36 2.84 5.88
C LYS A 5 -12.45 3.89 4.80
N PHE A 6 -13.53 3.85 4.00
CA PHE A 6 -13.86 4.91 3.06
C PHE A 6 -14.89 5.84 3.71
N VAL A 7 -14.65 7.15 3.68
CA VAL A 7 -15.54 8.17 4.24
C VAL A 7 -15.81 9.26 3.21
N SER A 8 -17.06 9.71 3.14
CA SER A 8 -17.56 10.67 2.16
C SER A 8 -17.93 12.04 2.76
N ASN A 9 -17.62 12.27 4.03
CA ASN A 9 -17.82 13.56 4.68
C ASN A 9 -16.75 13.85 5.73
N LEU A 10 -16.56 15.14 6.04
CA LEU A 10 -15.50 15.60 6.94
C LEU A 10 -15.75 15.18 8.40
N GLN A 11 -17.02 15.09 8.84
CA GLN A 11 -17.33 14.77 10.20
C GLN A 11 -16.95 13.34 10.57
N ASP A 12 -17.28 12.37 9.72
CA ASP A 12 -16.89 10.97 9.90
C ASP A 12 -15.36 10.80 9.82
N LEU A 13 -14.70 11.55 8.92
CA LEU A 13 -13.24 11.58 8.84
C LEU A 13 -12.61 12.01 10.17
N ILE A 14 -13.09 13.11 10.75
CA ILE A 14 -12.61 13.62 12.04
C ILE A 14 -12.81 12.58 13.15
N LEU A 15 -13.98 11.98 13.23
CA LEU A 15 -14.30 10.96 14.24
C LEU A 15 -13.36 9.75 14.12
N LEU A 16 -13.13 9.25 12.93
CA LEU A 16 -12.22 8.11 12.70
C LEU A 16 -10.77 8.44 13.09
N VAL A 17 -10.26 9.60 12.70
CA VAL A 17 -8.90 10.00 13.06
C VAL A 17 -8.76 10.18 14.57
N GLN A 18 -9.78 10.71 15.25
CA GLN A 18 -9.83 10.80 16.72
C GLN A 18 -9.81 9.42 17.40
N GLN A 19 -10.54 8.45 16.86
CA GLN A 19 -10.56 7.07 17.38
C GLN A 19 -9.20 6.37 17.19
N MET A 20 -8.58 6.54 16.02
CA MET A 20 -7.29 5.93 15.69
C MET A 20 -6.10 6.63 16.35
N GLN A 21 -6.25 7.88 16.84
CA GLN A 21 -5.21 8.75 17.39
C GLN A 21 -4.11 9.13 16.38
N ARG A 22 -3.72 8.19 15.52
CA ARG A 22 -2.79 8.37 14.40
C ARG A 22 -3.36 7.63 13.19
N ALA A 23 -3.50 8.34 12.09
CA ALA A 23 -4.09 7.80 10.87
C ALA A 23 -3.35 8.26 9.61
N VAL A 24 -3.51 7.51 8.54
CA VAL A 24 -3.14 7.91 7.19
C VAL A 24 -4.42 8.12 6.40
N VAL A 25 -4.57 9.32 5.81
CA VAL A 25 -5.70 9.67 4.97
C VAL A 25 -5.20 9.79 3.54
N LYS A 26 -5.86 9.08 2.61
CA LYS A 26 -5.47 9.03 1.20
C LYS A 26 -6.61 9.50 0.31
N ALA A 27 -6.28 10.34 -0.67
CA ALA A 27 -7.18 10.64 -1.78
C ALA A 27 -7.27 9.41 -2.70
N PRO A 28 -8.46 8.95 -3.11
CA PRO A 28 -8.62 7.76 -3.95
C PRO A 28 -7.84 7.82 -5.27
N TRP A 29 -7.83 8.99 -5.89
CA TRP A 29 -7.14 9.24 -7.16
C TRP A 29 -6.00 10.23 -6.93
N SER A 30 -4.81 9.69 -6.71
CA SER A 30 -3.59 10.47 -6.59
C SER A 30 -2.38 9.65 -7.04
N SER A 31 -1.24 10.33 -7.21
CA SER A 31 0.01 9.67 -7.57
C SER A 31 1.17 10.23 -6.75
N SER A 32 2.21 9.43 -6.60
CA SER A 32 3.48 9.83 -6.00
C SER A 32 3.34 10.46 -4.60
N GLY A 33 2.45 9.92 -3.77
CA GLY A 33 2.24 10.35 -2.38
C GLY A 33 1.59 11.73 -2.20
N ARG A 34 1.24 12.46 -3.26
CA ARG A 34 0.67 13.83 -3.15
C ARG A 34 -0.68 13.87 -2.45
N GLY A 35 -1.46 12.81 -2.57
CA GLY A 35 -2.78 12.65 -1.96
C GLY A 35 -2.75 12.01 -0.58
N VAL A 36 -1.59 11.83 0.04
CA VAL A 36 -1.45 11.18 1.35
C VAL A 36 -1.22 12.22 2.43
N ARG A 37 -1.92 12.07 3.58
CA ARG A 37 -1.73 12.88 4.78
C ARG A 37 -1.56 11.96 5.98
N TYR A 38 -0.48 12.19 6.72
CA TYR A 38 -0.23 11.55 8.00
C TYR A 38 -0.77 12.46 9.10
N LEU A 39 -1.71 11.96 9.91
CA LEU A 39 -2.44 12.77 10.86
C LEU A 39 -2.32 12.23 12.27
N THR A 40 -2.29 13.17 13.21
CA THR A 40 -2.62 12.92 14.62
C THR A 40 -3.93 13.64 14.95
N ALA A 41 -4.59 13.23 16.05
CA ALA A 41 -5.81 13.89 16.51
C ALA A 41 -5.65 15.42 16.71
N GLN A 42 -4.45 15.88 17.10
CA GLN A 42 -4.15 17.30 17.29
C GLN A 42 -4.13 18.09 15.97
N MET A 43 -3.69 17.46 14.87
CA MET A 43 -3.62 18.11 13.55
C MET A 43 -4.99 18.34 12.90
N LEU A 44 -6.06 17.74 13.46
CA LEU A 44 -7.43 17.97 12.99
C LEU A 44 -7.91 19.42 13.18
N GLN A 45 -7.25 20.19 14.05
CA GLN A 45 -7.55 21.60 14.26
C GLN A 45 -6.95 22.52 13.18
N ASP A 46 -6.11 21.98 12.30
CA ASP A 46 -5.54 22.76 11.19
C ASP A 46 -6.59 22.99 10.09
N PRO A 47 -6.98 24.27 9.84
CA PRO A 47 -7.91 24.60 8.77
C PRO A 47 -7.41 24.21 7.37
N GLY A 48 -6.11 24.05 7.19
CA GLY A 48 -5.50 23.60 5.94
C GLY A 48 -5.85 22.17 5.62
N PHE A 49 -5.87 21.30 6.65
CA PHE A 49 -6.31 19.91 6.50
C PHE A 49 -7.79 19.82 6.13
N SER A 50 -8.67 20.51 6.86
CA SER A 50 -10.11 20.48 6.62
C SER A 50 -10.44 20.92 5.18
N ARG A 51 -9.88 22.02 4.71
CA ARG A 51 -10.05 22.50 3.33
C ARG A 51 -9.51 21.51 2.28
N TRP A 52 -8.39 20.84 2.56
CA TRP A 52 -7.86 19.80 1.69
C TRP A 52 -8.81 18.62 1.60
N ALA A 53 -9.29 18.12 2.75
CA ALA A 53 -10.18 16.96 2.84
C ALA A 53 -11.53 17.23 2.15
N GLU A 54 -12.17 18.37 2.44
CA GLU A 54 -13.43 18.79 1.81
C GLU A 54 -13.29 18.83 0.28
N ARG A 55 -12.22 19.45 -0.22
CA ARG A 55 -11.97 19.50 -1.67
C ARG A 55 -11.80 18.11 -2.30
N ILE A 56 -11.15 17.16 -1.61
CA ILE A 56 -11.01 15.81 -2.13
C ILE A 56 -12.35 15.08 -2.09
N ILE A 57 -13.07 15.17 -0.98
CA ILE A 57 -14.41 14.58 -0.83
C ILE A 57 -15.35 15.11 -1.93
N GLU A 58 -15.38 16.40 -2.15
CA GLU A 58 -16.21 17.02 -3.19
C GLU A 58 -15.84 16.53 -4.60
N LYS A 59 -14.54 16.43 -4.91
CA LYS A 59 -14.07 16.10 -6.26
C LYS A 59 -14.01 14.59 -6.55
N GLN A 60 -13.77 13.76 -5.53
CA GLN A 60 -13.49 12.34 -5.68
C GLN A 60 -14.49 11.45 -4.92
N GLY A 61 -15.50 12.04 -4.27
CA GLY A 61 -16.55 11.32 -3.55
C GLY A 61 -16.18 10.90 -2.14
N GLY A 62 -14.92 11.00 -1.74
CA GLY A 62 -14.46 10.62 -0.41
C GLY A 62 -12.96 10.49 -0.28
N VAL A 63 -12.53 10.01 0.87
CA VAL A 63 -11.14 9.67 1.20
C VAL A 63 -11.09 8.31 1.87
N THR A 64 -9.96 7.62 1.78
CA THR A 64 -9.69 6.43 2.60
C THR A 64 -8.93 6.82 3.87
N VAL A 65 -9.26 6.16 4.97
CA VAL A 65 -8.63 6.33 6.27
C VAL A 65 -8.14 4.98 6.75
N GLU A 66 -6.88 4.90 7.12
CA GLU A 66 -6.25 3.69 7.64
C GLU A 66 -5.42 4.01 8.89
N PRO A 67 -5.19 3.03 9.79
CA PRO A 67 -4.28 3.21 10.91
C PRO A 67 -2.88 3.61 10.45
N TYR A 68 -2.19 4.41 11.24
CA TYR A 68 -0.78 4.67 11.03
C TYR A 68 0.05 3.46 11.49
N TYR A 69 0.75 2.83 10.57
CA TYR A 69 1.64 1.72 10.88
C TYR A 69 3.07 2.17 11.09
N ASN A 70 3.79 1.53 12.02
CA ASN A 70 5.21 1.76 12.25
C ASN A 70 6.02 1.05 11.16
N LYS A 71 6.20 1.72 10.03
CA LYS A 71 6.88 1.16 8.86
C LYS A 71 8.33 0.81 9.16
N VAL A 72 8.73 -0.40 8.79
CA VAL A 72 10.11 -0.90 8.85
C VAL A 72 10.69 -0.94 7.44
N LYS A 73 9.96 -1.52 6.47
CA LYS A 73 10.44 -1.67 5.10
C LYS A 73 9.26 -1.70 4.11
N ASP A 74 9.44 -1.04 2.97
CA ASP A 74 8.55 -1.18 1.83
C ASP A 74 9.08 -2.25 0.88
N PHE A 75 8.17 -3.01 0.28
CA PHE A 75 8.43 -3.91 -0.83
C PHE A 75 7.15 -4.09 -1.64
N GLY A 76 7.23 -4.71 -2.79
CA GLY A 76 6.08 -5.03 -3.62
C GLY A 76 6.19 -6.42 -4.23
N MET A 77 5.09 -6.90 -4.75
CA MET A 77 5.02 -8.07 -5.61
C MET A 77 4.38 -7.66 -6.93
N GLU A 78 5.00 -8.13 -8.01
CA GLU A 78 4.57 -7.85 -9.36
C GLU A 78 3.82 -9.05 -9.94
N PHE A 79 2.73 -8.77 -10.63
CA PHE A 79 1.81 -9.76 -11.19
C PHE A 79 1.40 -9.39 -12.61
N GLU A 80 0.80 -10.34 -13.30
CA GLU A 80 0.19 -10.10 -14.60
C GLU A 80 -1.12 -10.87 -14.73
N ALA A 81 -2.17 -10.17 -15.17
CA ALA A 81 -3.45 -10.77 -15.53
C ALA A 81 -3.43 -11.16 -17.01
N ILE A 82 -3.45 -12.46 -17.30
CA ILE A 82 -3.41 -13.02 -18.66
C ILE A 82 -4.52 -14.05 -18.80
N ASP A 83 -5.38 -13.88 -19.79
CA ASP A 83 -6.45 -14.83 -20.12
C ASP A 83 -7.33 -15.20 -18.92
N GLY A 84 -7.56 -14.25 -18.02
CA GLY A 84 -8.35 -14.44 -16.80
C GLY A 84 -7.65 -15.19 -15.68
N GLN A 85 -6.36 -15.42 -15.80
CA GLN A 85 -5.50 -15.97 -14.76
C GLN A 85 -4.55 -14.89 -14.23
N ILE A 86 -4.15 -15.00 -12.95
CA ILE A 86 -3.14 -14.15 -12.35
C ILE A 86 -1.84 -14.93 -12.21
N VAL A 87 -0.77 -14.34 -12.73
CA VAL A 87 0.58 -14.92 -12.71
C VAL A 87 1.48 -14.02 -11.86
N TYR A 88 2.12 -14.59 -10.85
CA TYR A 88 3.18 -13.91 -10.11
C TYR A 88 4.41 -13.73 -11.00
N ARG A 89 5.04 -12.55 -10.95
CA ARG A 89 6.20 -12.18 -11.78
C ARG A 89 7.47 -11.97 -10.98
N GLY A 90 7.38 -11.65 -9.69
CA GLY A 90 8.54 -11.53 -8.81
C GLY A 90 8.42 -10.43 -7.76
N LEU A 91 9.41 -10.39 -6.87
CA LEU A 91 9.57 -9.37 -5.84
C LEU A 91 10.09 -8.05 -6.41
N SER A 92 9.56 -6.97 -5.91
CA SER A 92 10.01 -5.61 -6.17
C SER A 92 10.50 -4.97 -4.87
N LEU A 93 11.81 -4.81 -4.72
CA LEU A 93 12.39 -4.11 -3.58
C LEU A 93 12.72 -2.68 -4.01
N PHE A 94 11.99 -1.73 -3.45
CA PHE A 94 12.17 -0.33 -3.77
C PHE A 94 12.57 0.49 -2.54
N GLN A 95 13.16 1.63 -2.79
CA GLN A 95 13.57 2.58 -1.79
C GLN A 95 12.72 3.84 -1.88
N VAL A 96 12.38 4.38 -0.71
CA VAL A 96 11.63 5.62 -0.58
C VAL A 96 12.42 6.57 0.32
N ALA A 97 12.75 7.76 -0.17
CA ALA A 97 13.35 8.82 0.61
C ALA A 97 12.46 10.07 0.57
N LYS A 98 12.19 10.66 1.73
CA LYS A 98 11.30 11.84 1.88
C LYS A 98 9.92 11.64 1.24
N ASN A 99 9.37 10.44 1.40
CA ASN A 99 8.08 10.00 0.79
C ASN A 99 8.08 9.98 -0.75
N ALA A 100 9.24 9.95 -1.39
CA ALA A 100 9.35 9.80 -2.83
C ALA A 100 10.12 8.52 -3.18
N TYR A 101 9.65 7.81 -4.20
CA TYR A 101 10.36 6.67 -4.79
C TYR A 101 11.72 7.11 -5.32
N THR A 102 12.78 6.36 -4.99
CA THR A 102 14.16 6.67 -5.38
C THR A 102 14.79 5.61 -6.28
N GLY A 103 14.23 4.42 -6.36
CA GLY A 103 14.73 3.36 -7.24
C GLY A 103 14.36 1.97 -6.74
N ASN A 104 14.61 0.98 -7.59
CA ASN A 104 14.48 -0.45 -7.28
C ASN A 104 15.85 -1.11 -7.12
N VAL A 105 15.90 -2.16 -6.31
CA VAL A 105 17.04 -3.07 -6.22
C VAL A 105 17.01 -4.00 -7.44
N LEU A 106 18.10 -4.00 -8.21
CA LEU A 106 18.32 -4.93 -9.32
C LEU A 106 19.11 -6.12 -8.78
N ALA A 107 18.42 -7.23 -8.58
CA ALA A 107 18.99 -8.45 -8.00
C ALA A 107 18.14 -9.66 -8.44
N SER A 108 18.67 -10.88 -8.27
CA SER A 108 17.88 -12.09 -8.47
C SER A 108 16.73 -12.19 -7.47
N GLU A 109 15.78 -13.10 -7.70
CA GLU A 109 14.67 -13.31 -6.77
C GLU A 109 15.19 -13.81 -5.42
N GLU A 110 16.16 -14.74 -5.44
CA GLU A 110 16.80 -15.29 -4.24
C GLU A 110 17.49 -14.20 -3.41
N GLU A 111 18.24 -13.30 -4.04
CA GLU A 111 18.90 -12.19 -3.35
C GLU A 111 17.90 -11.21 -2.74
N LYS A 112 16.76 -10.97 -3.40
CA LYS A 112 15.68 -10.14 -2.86
C LYS A 112 15.01 -10.81 -1.65
N GLU A 113 14.78 -12.12 -1.71
CA GLU A 113 14.26 -12.89 -0.57
C GLU A 113 15.24 -12.86 0.60
N GLU A 114 16.53 -13.02 0.37
CA GLU A 114 17.57 -12.90 1.42
C GLU A 114 17.53 -11.53 2.12
N ILE A 115 17.28 -10.45 1.38
CA ILE A 115 17.12 -9.11 1.95
C ILE A 115 15.88 -9.03 2.86
N LEU A 116 14.82 -9.77 2.54
CA LEU A 116 13.57 -9.77 3.30
C LEU A 116 13.54 -10.80 4.43
N GLN A 117 14.41 -11.83 4.41
CA GLN A 117 14.35 -12.96 5.35
C GLN A 117 14.44 -12.58 6.83
N SER A 118 14.99 -11.40 7.14
CA SER A 118 15.01 -10.88 8.53
C SER A 118 13.62 -10.47 9.03
N TYR A 119 12.63 -10.37 8.14
CA TYR A 119 11.28 -9.87 8.43
C TYR A 119 10.18 -10.85 8.06
N VAL A 120 10.39 -11.64 6.99
CA VAL A 120 9.38 -12.51 6.41
C VAL A 120 10.07 -13.76 5.85
N SER A 121 9.49 -14.95 6.10
CA SER A 121 10.03 -16.19 5.56
C SER A 121 9.62 -16.41 4.10
N HIS A 122 10.32 -17.29 3.39
CA HIS A 122 9.97 -17.70 2.03
C HIS A 122 8.53 -18.24 1.95
N GLU A 123 8.13 -19.11 2.90
CA GLU A 123 6.78 -19.68 2.92
C GLU A 123 5.70 -18.60 3.11
N GLN A 124 6.01 -17.54 3.87
CA GLN A 124 5.10 -16.41 4.04
C GLN A 124 4.98 -15.60 2.73
N LEU A 125 6.07 -15.36 2.01
CA LEU A 125 6.05 -14.69 0.71
C LEU A 125 5.24 -15.50 -0.31
N GLU A 126 5.46 -16.83 -0.37
CA GLU A 126 4.66 -17.71 -1.22
C GLU A 126 3.16 -17.64 -0.87
N ALA A 127 2.82 -17.76 0.41
CA ALA A 127 1.43 -17.71 0.86
C ALA A 127 0.76 -16.37 0.49
N ILE A 128 1.50 -15.26 0.61
CA ILE A 128 0.99 -13.92 0.23
C ILE A 128 0.77 -13.87 -1.28
N SER A 129 1.72 -14.31 -2.10
CA SER A 129 1.59 -14.28 -3.56
C SER A 129 0.42 -15.14 -4.05
N GLN A 130 0.25 -16.34 -3.49
CA GLN A 130 -0.88 -17.21 -3.78
C GLN A 130 -2.21 -16.56 -3.39
N HIS A 131 -2.29 -15.98 -2.20
CA HIS A 131 -3.50 -15.30 -1.74
C HIS A 131 -3.86 -14.09 -2.63
N VAL A 132 -2.87 -13.32 -3.07
CA VAL A 132 -3.11 -12.23 -4.04
C VAL A 132 -3.68 -12.79 -5.35
N CYS A 133 -3.12 -13.89 -5.88
CA CYS A 133 -3.66 -14.53 -7.08
C CYS A 133 -5.11 -14.97 -6.89
N GLU A 134 -5.43 -15.62 -5.77
CA GLU A 134 -6.78 -16.11 -5.46
C GLU A 134 -7.82 -14.97 -5.38
N VAL A 135 -7.45 -13.87 -4.72
CA VAL A 135 -8.36 -12.72 -4.54
C VAL A 135 -8.51 -11.91 -5.82
N MET A 136 -7.40 -11.70 -6.54
CA MET A 136 -7.41 -10.85 -7.73
C MET A 136 -7.98 -11.54 -8.97
N GLN A 137 -7.89 -12.86 -9.06
CA GLN A 137 -8.40 -13.59 -10.22
C GLN A 137 -9.90 -13.36 -10.48
N PRO A 138 -10.83 -13.55 -9.52
CA PRO A 138 -12.22 -13.21 -9.73
C PRO A 138 -12.48 -11.72 -9.89
N ALA A 139 -11.71 -10.88 -9.20
CA ALA A 139 -11.86 -9.42 -9.22
C ALA A 139 -11.48 -8.79 -10.58
N LEU A 140 -10.46 -9.33 -11.25
CA LEU A 140 -9.95 -8.78 -12.51
C LEU A 140 -10.49 -9.51 -13.74
N LYS A 141 -11.14 -10.67 -13.57
CA LYS A 141 -11.66 -11.46 -14.69
C LYS A 141 -12.65 -10.67 -15.53
N GLY A 142 -12.32 -10.48 -16.81
CA GLY A 142 -13.17 -9.75 -17.76
C GLY A 142 -13.16 -8.22 -17.63
N VAL A 143 -12.44 -7.67 -16.64
CA VAL A 143 -12.34 -6.22 -16.43
C VAL A 143 -10.94 -5.66 -16.60
N TYR A 144 -9.91 -6.48 -16.40
CA TYR A 144 -8.51 -6.06 -16.55
C TYR A 144 -7.65 -7.19 -17.13
N SER A 145 -6.75 -6.83 -18.05
CA SER A 145 -5.69 -7.68 -18.57
C SER A 145 -4.41 -6.86 -18.68
N GLY A 146 -3.30 -7.42 -18.19
CA GLY A 146 -1.99 -6.77 -18.20
C GLY A 146 -1.28 -6.81 -16.85
N PRO A 147 -0.12 -6.13 -16.75
CA PRO A 147 0.70 -6.13 -15.56
C PRO A 147 0.08 -5.28 -14.44
N PHE A 148 0.21 -5.73 -13.18
CA PHE A 148 -0.14 -4.95 -12.01
C PHE A 148 0.79 -5.25 -10.85
N GLY A 149 1.00 -4.28 -9.96
CA GLY A 149 1.80 -4.42 -8.76
C GLY A 149 0.98 -4.22 -7.50
N VAL A 150 1.38 -4.90 -6.44
CA VAL A 150 0.84 -4.72 -5.09
C VAL A 150 1.95 -4.24 -4.18
N ASP A 151 1.85 -3.00 -3.70
CA ASP A 151 2.78 -2.46 -2.72
C ASP A 151 2.42 -2.97 -1.33
N MET A 152 3.44 -3.40 -0.60
CA MET A 152 3.35 -4.05 0.70
C MET A 152 4.29 -3.38 1.70
N MET A 153 4.07 -3.63 2.98
CA MET A 153 4.87 -3.01 4.02
C MET A 153 5.12 -3.96 5.19
N VAL A 154 6.38 -4.08 5.59
CA VAL A 154 6.75 -4.65 6.88
C VAL A 154 6.54 -3.57 7.94
N CYS A 155 5.77 -3.91 8.97
CA CYS A 155 5.40 -3.01 10.07
C CYS A 155 5.88 -3.58 11.39
N ALA A 156 6.46 -2.75 12.25
CA ALA A 156 6.68 -3.10 13.65
C ALA A 156 5.37 -2.96 14.43
N LYS A 157 5.06 -3.89 15.33
CA LYS A 157 3.88 -3.81 16.21
C LYS A 157 3.93 -2.57 17.08
N GLU A 158 5.13 -2.24 17.58
CA GLU A 158 5.40 -1.03 18.34
C GLU A 158 6.65 -0.32 17.80
N PRO A 159 6.80 0.99 17.99
CA PRO A 159 7.98 1.72 17.56
C PRO A 159 9.27 1.10 18.10
N GLY A 160 10.19 0.70 17.19
CA GLY A 160 11.47 0.09 17.55
C GLY A 160 11.40 -1.42 17.93
N SER A 161 10.24 -2.04 17.89
CA SER A 161 10.08 -3.47 18.14
C SER A 161 10.69 -4.30 16.99
N LYS A 162 11.26 -5.45 17.36
CA LYS A 162 11.64 -6.51 16.40
C LYS A 162 10.46 -7.42 16.01
N ASP A 163 9.37 -7.36 16.77
CA ASP A 163 8.14 -8.09 16.44
C ASP A 163 7.43 -7.35 15.31
N VAL A 164 7.41 -7.98 14.14
CA VAL A 164 6.92 -7.40 12.90
C VAL A 164 5.74 -8.18 12.35
N PHE A 165 4.97 -7.53 11.51
CA PHE A 165 3.93 -8.15 10.68
C PHE A 165 3.96 -7.53 9.29
N ILE A 166 3.33 -8.19 8.33
CA ILE A 166 3.22 -7.68 6.96
C ILE A 166 1.83 -7.09 6.77
N ASN A 167 1.77 -5.84 6.26
CA ASN A 167 0.58 -5.32 5.63
C ASN A 167 0.67 -5.70 4.13
N PRO A 168 -0.15 -6.66 3.66
CA PRO A 168 0.03 -7.27 2.34
C PRO A 168 -0.58 -6.46 1.20
N CYS A 169 -1.21 -5.31 1.48
CA CYS A 169 -1.74 -4.43 0.46
C CYS A 169 -1.85 -3.00 0.97
N ILE A 170 -0.89 -2.18 0.59
CA ILE A 170 -0.87 -0.73 0.85
C ILE A 170 -1.44 0.03 -0.35
N GLU A 171 -1.11 -0.43 -1.56
CA GLU A 171 -1.56 0.15 -2.81
C GLU A 171 -1.62 -0.94 -3.90
N LEU A 172 -2.72 -0.92 -4.67
CA LEU A 172 -2.87 -1.74 -5.87
C LEU A 172 -2.65 -0.86 -7.10
N ASN A 173 -1.66 -1.22 -7.91
CA ASN A 173 -1.26 -0.48 -9.10
C ASN A 173 -1.66 -1.27 -10.36
N LEU A 174 -2.86 -1.05 -10.91
CA LEU A 174 -3.35 -1.70 -12.14
C LEU A 174 -2.66 -1.11 -13.39
N ARG A 175 -1.36 -1.27 -13.47
CA ARG A 175 -0.49 -0.81 -14.55
C ARG A 175 0.89 -1.44 -14.42
N ARG A 176 1.72 -1.32 -15.47
CA ARG A 176 3.15 -1.61 -15.34
C ARG A 176 3.78 -0.65 -14.33
N THR A 177 4.47 -1.20 -13.34
CA THR A 177 5.19 -0.46 -12.30
C THR A 177 6.69 -0.39 -12.64
N MET A 178 7.44 0.39 -11.86
CA MET A 178 8.91 0.36 -11.93
C MET A 178 9.47 -0.98 -11.43
N GLY A 179 8.74 -1.71 -10.59
CA GLY A 179 9.08 -3.07 -10.21
C GLY A 179 9.16 -4.02 -11.40
N HIS A 180 8.18 -4.00 -12.30
CA HIS A 180 8.22 -4.78 -13.54
C HIS A 180 9.41 -4.42 -14.44
N VAL A 181 9.84 -3.16 -14.44
CA VAL A 181 11.03 -2.74 -15.20
C VAL A 181 12.31 -3.31 -14.58
N ALA A 182 12.32 -3.47 -13.25
CA ALA A 182 13.46 -4.01 -12.52
C ALA A 182 13.55 -5.56 -12.58
N LEU A 183 12.48 -6.24 -13.03
CA LEU A 183 12.42 -7.69 -13.24
C LEU A 183 12.81 -8.09 -14.68
N ALA A 184 12.89 -7.14 -15.60
CA ALA A 184 13.12 -7.37 -17.03
C ALA A 184 14.67 -7.47 -17.34
#